data_c1e38526f42a4863741aad9de14a61d5
#
_entry.id   c1e38526f42a4863741aad9de14a61d5
#
_cell.length_a   1.000
_cell.length_b   1.000
_cell.length_c   1.000
_cell.angle_alpha   90.00
_cell.angle_beta   90.00
_cell.angle_gamma   90.00
#
_symmetry.space_group_name_H-M   'P 1'
#
loop_
_entity.id
_entity.type
_entity.pdbx_description
1 polymer ?
#
loop_
_entity_poly.entity_id
_entity_poly.type
_entity_poly.pdbx_seq_one_letter_code
_entity_poly.pdbx_strand_id
1 'polypeptide(L)'
;MDNPVALITGAAHRLGAHTAKTLHQRGWNVVIHYRSRETEARDLMESLNQSRPASAVCKQGDLTQSRDVARLAEQACQHWGRLDALVNNASVFYPNPTSEATEDDWQQIMGANLKAPFFLLQHCLPALRESKGGVINLIDIYSEKPLADHPLYCASKAGLAALTRSWAKDLAPDIRVNGVSPGAILWPEGDQAVDPEHQQAILAKTPMARTGQPDDIAGAIAYLLCDAPFVTGQILSVDGGRSLNM
;
A
#
# COMPACT_ATOMS: atom_id res chain seq x y z
N MET A 1 5.13 13.27 24.43
CA MET A 1 4.69 13.52 23.01
C MET A 1 4.03 12.25 22.56
N ASP A 2 2.81 12.35 22.05
CA ASP A 2 2.09 11.17 21.56
C ASP A 2 2.75 10.67 20.26
N ASN A 3 2.98 9.36 20.16
CA ASN A 3 3.59 8.74 18.99
C ASN A 3 2.72 8.98 17.73
N PRO A 4 3.31 9.22 16.56
CA PRO A 4 2.54 9.33 15.32
C PRO A 4 1.84 8.01 15.00
N VAL A 5 0.70 8.10 14.31
CA VAL A 5 -0.18 6.96 13.99
C VAL A 5 -0.24 6.73 12.48
N ALA A 6 -0.01 5.49 12.05
CA ALA A 6 -0.16 5.07 10.66
C ALA A 6 -1.27 4.03 10.49
N LEU A 7 -2.20 4.28 9.56
CA LEU A 7 -3.11 3.26 9.03
C LEU A 7 -2.46 2.61 7.82
N ILE A 8 -2.31 1.27 7.84
CA ILE A 8 -1.72 0.51 6.74
C ILE A 8 -2.74 -0.53 6.26
N THR A 9 -3.21 -0.39 5.02
CA THR A 9 -4.18 -1.33 4.46
C THR A 9 -3.50 -2.61 3.98
N GLY A 10 -4.14 -3.79 4.21
CA GLY A 10 -3.56 -5.09 3.86
C GLY A 10 -2.27 -5.39 4.61
N ALA A 11 -2.20 -5.00 5.89
CA ALA A 11 -0.97 -5.06 6.68
C ALA A 11 -0.72 -6.37 7.41
N ALA A 12 -1.60 -7.36 7.31
CA ALA A 12 -1.43 -8.65 7.98
C ALA A 12 -0.28 -9.49 7.42
N HIS A 13 0.13 -9.24 6.17
CA HIS A 13 1.02 -10.14 5.43
C HIS A 13 1.92 -9.36 4.46
N ARG A 14 3.05 -9.99 4.03
CA ARG A 14 3.94 -9.51 2.95
C ARG A 14 4.39 -8.05 3.17
N LEU A 15 4.32 -7.21 2.13
CA LEU A 15 4.81 -5.82 2.15
C LEU A 15 4.17 -4.96 3.24
N GLY A 16 2.86 -5.13 3.46
CA GLY A 16 2.14 -4.38 4.49
C GLY A 16 2.62 -4.71 5.91
N ALA A 17 2.91 -5.99 6.19
CA ALA A 17 3.44 -6.41 7.49
C ALA A 17 4.86 -5.86 7.73
N HIS A 18 5.73 -5.88 6.71
CA HIS A 18 7.06 -5.28 6.79
C HIS A 18 6.98 -3.75 6.98
N THR A 19 6.07 -3.08 6.28
CA THR A 19 5.82 -1.64 6.47
C THR A 19 5.37 -1.33 7.89
N ALA A 20 4.45 -2.13 8.46
CA ALA A 20 4.00 -1.96 9.83
C ALA A 20 5.15 -2.12 10.84
N LYS A 21 5.99 -3.16 10.67
CA LYS A 21 7.17 -3.39 11.51
C LYS A 21 8.17 -2.22 11.41
N THR A 22 8.47 -1.76 10.20
CA THR A 22 9.44 -0.68 9.96
C THR A 22 8.97 0.64 10.56
N LEU A 23 7.71 1.03 10.38
CA LEU A 23 7.17 2.23 11.00
C LEU A 23 7.10 2.10 12.53
N HIS A 24 6.70 0.94 13.05
CA HIS A 24 6.67 0.68 14.48
C HIS A 24 8.06 0.81 15.14
N GLN A 25 9.12 0.28 14.51
CA GLN A 25 10.51 0.43 14.95
C GLN A 25 10.98 1.89 14.95
N ARG A 26 10.38 2.74 14.09
CA ARG A 26 10.60 4.19 14.07
C ARG A 26 9.74 4.96 15.06
N GLY A 27 9.05 4.28 15.97
CA GLY A 27 8.26 4.91 17.04
C GLY A 27 6.79 5.17 16.68
N TRP A 28 6.30 4.75 15.52
CA TRP A 28 4.90 4.93 15.13
C TRP A 28 3.96 3.93 15.82
N ASN A 29 2.78 4.37 16.19
CA ASN A 29 1.67 3.46 16.47
C ASN A 29 1.06 3.03 15.14
N VAL A 30 0.61 1.77 15.03
CA VAL A 30 0.16 1.20 13.76
C VAL A 30 -1.24 0.59 13.85
N VAL A 31 -2.11 0.98 12.93
CA VAL A 31 -3.40 0.34 12.67
C VAL A 31 -3.20 -0.67 11.54
N ILE A 32 -3.26 -1.94 11.86
CA ILE A 32 -3.08 -3.08 10.97
C ILE A 32 -4.45 -3.45 10.38
N HIS A 33 -4.71 -3.04 9.13
CA HIS A 33 -5.94 -3.46 8.47
C HIS A 33 -5.75 -4.80 7.77
N TYR A 34 -6.77 -5.67 7.86
CA TYR A 34 -6.86 -6.96 7.18
C TYR A 34 -8.29 -7.22 6.67
N ARG A 35 -8.45 -8.09 5.66
CA ARG A 35 -9.75 -8.56 5.17
C ARG A 35 -10.10 -9.93 5.77
N SER A 36 -9.27 -10.94 5.51
CA SER A 36 -9.52 -12.34 5.88
C SER A 36 -8.41 -13.00 6.70
N ARG A 37 -7.22 -12.40 6.79
CA ARG A 37 -6.05 -12.95 7.50
C ARG A 37 -6.00 -12.47 8.95
N GLU A 38 -6.98 -12.92 9.75
CA GLU A 38 -7.11 -12.45 11.14
C GLU A 38 -5.97 -12.96 12.02
N THR A 39 -5.59 -14.22 11.89
CA THR A 39 -4.52 -14.82 12.70
C THR A 39 -3.21 -14.09 12.48
N GLU A 40 -2.78 -13.93 11.23
CA GLU A 40 -1.54 -13.23 10.90
C GLU A 40 -1.54 -11.75 11.36
N ALA A 41 -2.71 -11.09 11.26
CA ALA A 41 -2.86 -9.72 11.76
C ALA A 41 -2.72 -9.64 13.29
N ARG A 42 -3.31 -10.58 14.02
CA ARG A 42 -3.22 -10.66 15.49
C ARG A 42 -1.80 -11.01 15.95
N ASP A 43 -1.16 -11.99 15.32
CA ASP A 43 0.22 -12.38 15.63
C ASP A 43 1.18 -11.19 15.43
N LEU A 44 1.00 -10.45 14.33
CA LEU A 44 1.78 -9.23 14.09
C LEU A 44 1.52 -8.18 15.17
N MET A 45 0.26 -7.89 15.47
CA MET A 45 -0.13 -6.93 16.52
C MET A 45 0.46 -7.31 17.88
N GLU A 46 0.36 -8.57 18.28
CA GLU A 46 0.89 -9.07 19.55
C GLU A 46 2.41 -8.93 19.61
N SER A 47 3.11 -9.31 18.55
CA SER A 47 4.57 -9.15 18.44
C SER A 47 5.01 -7.68 18.59
N LEU A 48 4.29 -6.75 17.94
CA LEU A 48 4.57 -5.32 18.06
C LEU A 48 4.28 -4.79 19.46
N ASN A 49 3.17 -5.22 20.07
CA ASN A 49 2.79 -4.84 21.41
C ASN A 49 3.69 -5.45 22.52
N GLN A 50 4.33 -6.59 22.26
CA GLN A 50 5.36 -7.12 23.15
C GLN A 50 6.60 -6.21 23.19
N SER A 51 6.98 -5.61 22.07
CA SER A 51 8.13 -4.69 22.04
C SER A 51 7.79 -3.28 22.55
N ARG A 52 6.56 -2.82 22.34
CA ARG A 52 6.05 -1.54 22.84
C ARG A 52 4.54 -1.65 23.12
N PRO A 53 4.14 -1.71 24.39
CA PRO A 53 2.73 -1.92 24.78
C PRO A 53 1.77 -0.88 24.19
N ALA A 54 0.56 -1.33 23.81
CA ALA A 54 -0.54 -0.50 23.29
C ALA A 54 -0.18 0.35 22.05
N SER A 55 0.74 -0.12 21.21
CA SER A 55 1.25 0.60 20.02
C SER A 55 0.79 0.02 18.68
N ALA A 56 0.07 -1.10 18.71
CA ALA A 56 -0.50 -1.72 17.51
C ALA A 56 -1.93 -2.20 17.77
N VAL A 57 -2.80 -2.06 16.77
CA VAL A 57 -4.19 -2.53 16.80
C VAL A 57 -4.59 -3.10 15.44
N CYS A 58 -5.43 -4.15 15.46
CA CYS A 58 -6.01 -4.73 14.24
C CYS A 58 -7.39 -4.16 13.95
N LYS A 59 -7.71 -3.95 12.68
CA LYS A 59 -9.03 -3.57 12.19
C LYS A 59 -9.39 -4.37 10.94
N GLN A 60 -10.52 -5.06 10.98
CA GLN A 60 -11.04 -5.81 9.85
C GLN A 60 -11.92 -4.94 8.95
N GLY A 61 -11.85 -5.17 7.64
CA GLY A 61 -12.78 -4.60 6.67
C GLY A 61 -12.59 -5.17 5.28
N ASP A 62 -13.64 -5.17 4.48
CA ASP A 62 -13.55 -5.42 3.04
C ASP A 62 -13.55 -4.07 2.31
N LEU A 63 -12.42 -3.73 1.72
CA LEU A 63 -12.22 -2.45 1.03
C LEU A 63 -13.07 -2.30 -0.25
N THR A 64 -13.66 -3.37 -0.76
CA THR A 64 -14.64 -3.26 -1.85
C THR A 64 -15.98 -2.70 -1.37
N GLN A 65 -16.24 -2.75 -0.05
CA GLN A 65 -17.47 -2.29 0.59
C GLN A 65 -17.30 -0.87 1.15
N SER A 66 -18.05 0.10 0.62
CA SER A 66 -17.95 1.51 1.03
C SER A 66 -18.22 1.71 2.53
N ARG A 67 -19.11 0.90 3.15
CA ARG A 67 -19.39 0.93 4.58
C ARG A 67 -18.16 0.55 5.42
N ASP A 68 -17.43 -0.47 4.97
CA ASP A 68 -16.22 -0.93 5.68
C ASP A 68 -15.08 0.08 5.56
N VAL A 69 -14.95 0.73 4.39
CA VAL A 69 -13.99 1.83 4.17
C VAL A 69 -14.24 2.98 5.15
N ALA A 70 -15.48 3.44 5.28
CA ALA A 70 -15.85 4.52 6.21
C ALA A 70 -15.59 4.12 7.67
N ARG A 71 -16.02 2.91 8.06
CA ARG A 71 -15.81 2.36 9.41
C ARG A 71 -14.32 2.23 9.75
N LEU A 72 -13.51 1.75 8.81
CA LEU A 72 -12.06 1.60 9.00
C LEU A 72 -11.40 2.96 9.25
N ALA A 73 -11.72 3.97 8.44
CA ALA A 73 -11.19 5.32 8.61
C ALA A 73 -11.56 5.89 9.98
N GLU A 74 -12.84 5.80 10.37
CA GLU A 74 -13.32 6.26 11.67
C GLU A 74 -12.56 5.59 12.82
N GLN A 75 -12.49 4.26 12.82
CA GLN A 75 -11.80 3.49 13.84
C GLN A 75 -10.30 3.80 13.92
N ALA A 76 -9.65 4.05 12.78
CA ALA A 76 -8.23 4.39 12.73
C ALA A 76 -7.97 5.78 13.32
N CYS A 77 -8.79 6.77 12.98
CA CYS A 77 -8.66 8.14 13.48
C CYS A 77 -8.99 8.25 14.97
N GLN A 78 -9.98 7.48 15.45
CA GLN A 78 -10.45 7.57 16.84
C GLN A 78 -9.57 6.82 17.85
N HIS A 79 -8.88 5.74 17.45
CA HIS A 79 -8.22 4.83 18.40
C HIS A 79 -7.19 5.52 19.30
N TRP A 80 -6.35 6.39 18.73
CA TRP A 80 -5.42 7.27 19.48
C TRP A 80 -5.75 8.75 19.33
N GLY A 81 -6.93 9.10 18.79
CA GLY A 81 -7.36 10.48 18.59
C GLY A 81 -6.59 11.25 17.54
N ARG A 82 -5.79 10.56 16.69
CA ARG A 82 -4.97 11.17 15.62
C ARG A 82 -4.69 10.17 14.50
N LEU A 83 -4.37 10.69 13.33
CA LEU A 83 -3.81 9.92 12.23
C LEU A 83 -2.77 10.78 11.48
N ASP A 84 -1.53 10.29 11.37
CA ASP A 84 -0.41 11.00 10.75
C ASP A 84 0.00 10.42 9.40
N ALA A 85 -0.35 9.14 9.15
CA ALA A 85 -0.08 8.53 7.87
C ALA A 85 -1.20 7.58 7.43
N LEU A 86 -1.48 7.59 6.12
CA LEU A 86 -2.27 6.59 5.42
C LEU A 86 -1.39 5.87 4.40
N VAL A 87 -1.22 4.55 4.54
CA VAL A 87 -0.52 3.72 3.56
C VAL A 87 -1.54 2.81 2.85
N ASN A 88 -1.88 3.17 1.62
CA ASN A 88 -2.74 2.39 0.73
C ASN A 88 -1.91 1.25 0.11
N ASN A 89 -1.74 0.15 0.85
CA ASN A 89 -0.96 -1.00 0.44
C ASN A 89 -1.83 -2.19 -0.05
N ALA A 90 -3.07 -2.33 0.43
CA ALA A 90 -3.96 -3.40 -0.01
C ALA A 90 -4.14 -3.39 -1.52
N SER A 91 -4.06 -4.56 -2.14
CA SER A 91 -4.22 -4.72 -3.58
C SER A 91 -4.79 -6.08 -3.92
N VAL A 92 -5.60 -6.12 -4.97
CA VAL A 92 -6.08 -7.33 -5.64
C VAL A 92 -5.35 -7.45 -6.96
N PHE A 93 -4.79 -8.64 -7.23
CA PHE A 93 -4.00 -8.93 -8.41
C PHE A 93 -4.28 -10.36 -8.88
N TYR A 94 -4.83 -10.50 -10.08
CA TYR A 94 -5.01 -11.77 -10.79
C TYR A 94 -5.25 -11.50 -12.28
N PRO A 95 -5.00 -12.48 -13.17
CA PRO A 95 -5.27 -12.35 -14.59
C PRO A 95 -6.76 -12.13 -14.87
N ASN A 96 -7.06 -11.20 -15.77
CA ASN A 96 -8.41 -10.90 -16.27
C ASN A 96 -8.35 -10.43 -17.73
N PRO A 97 -8.05 -11.32 -18.69
CA PRO A 97 -7.97 -10.97 -20.09
C PRO A 97 -9.22 -10.23 -20.56
N THR A 98 -9.08 -9.24 -21.43
CA THR A 98 -10.20 -8.36 -21.85
C THR A 98 -11.39 -9.15 -22.40
N SER A 99 -11.14 -10.30 -23.03
CA SER A 99 -12.17 -11.18 -23.57
C SER A 99 -12.98 -11.95 -22.52
N GLU A 100 -12.49 -12.03 -21.29
CA GLU A 100 -13.03 -12.87 -20.20
C GLU A 100 -13.40 -12.07 -18.95
N ALA A 101 -12.91 -10.83 -18.85
CA ALA A 101 -13.13 -9.96 -17.70
C ALA A 101 -14.62 -9.71 -17.46
N THR A 102 -15.04 -9.86 -16.19
CA THR A 102 -16.42 -9.72 -15.74
C THR A 102 -16.64 -8.41 -14.99
N GLU A 103 -17.91 -8.04 -14.76
CA GLU A 103 -18.27 -6.94 -13.86
C GLU A 103 -17.78 -7.19 -12.41
N ASP A 104 -17.74 -8.46 -11.97
CA ASP A 104 -17.23 -8.80 -10.65
C ASP A 104 -15.73 -8.55 -10.55
N ASP A 105 -14.95 -8.87 -11.60
CA ASP A 105 -13.52 -8.53 -11.66
C ASP A 105 -13.30 -7.03 -11.59
N TRP A 106 -14.11 -6.27 -12.33
CA TRP A 106 -14.09 -4.82 -12.24
C TRP A 106 -14.35 -4.32 -10.82
N GLN A 107 -15.41 -4.80 -10.18
CA GLN A 107 -15.76 -4.39 -8.82
C GLN A 107 -14.66 -4.77 -7.81
N GLN A 108 -14.08 -5.94 -7.93
CA GLN A 108 -13.01 -6.41 -7.04
C GLN A 108 -11.72 -5.60 -7.23
N ILE A 109 -11.23 -5.50 -8.46
CA ILE A 109 -9.92 -4.90 -8.74
C ILE A 109 -10.00 -3.38 -8.60
N MET A 110 -10.93 -2.72 -9.30
CA MET A 110 -11.07 -1.26 -9.23
C MET A 110 -11.58 -0.83 -7.85
N GLY A 111 -12.43 -1.63 -7.23
CA GLY A 111 -12.94 -1.42 -5.88
C GLY A 111 -11.81 -1.35 -4.84
N ALA A 112 -10.99 -2.38 -4.77
CA ALA A 112 -9.92 -2.46 -3.78
C ALA A 112 -8.73 -1.55 -4.10
N ASN A 113 -8.30 -1.49 -5.39
CA ASN A 113 -7.03 -0.85 -5.77
C ASN A 113 -7.15 0.66 -6.04
N LEU A 114 -8.35 1.15 -6.37
CA LEU A 114 -8.53 2.55 -6.77
C LEU A 114 -9.63 3.25 -5.97
N LYS A 115 -10.86 2.69 -5.94
CA LYS A 115 -12.00 3.30 -5.23
C LYS A 115 -11.76 3.40 -3.73
N ALA A 116 -11.28 2.31 -3.10
CA ALA A 116 -11.04 2.28 -1.67
C ALA A 116 -9.98 3.30 -1.22
N PRO A 117 -8.78 3.41 -1.84
CA PRO A 117 -7.84 4.48 -1.55
C PRO A 117 -8.43 5.89 -1.61
N PHE A 118 -9.30 6.15 -2.60
CA PHE A 118 -9.95 7.45 -2.76
C PHE A 118 -10.84 7.78 -1.55
N PHE A 119 -11.77 6.91 -1.23
CA PHE A 119 -12.72 7.18 -0.15
C PHE A 119 -12.09 7.04 1.24
N LEU A 120 -11.10 6.15 1.41
CA LEU A 120 -10.36 6.05 2.66
C LEU A 120 -9.60 7.36 2.96
N LEU A 121 -8.90 7.91 1.96
CA LEU A 121 -8.28 9.22 2.10
C LEU A 121 -9.32 10.29 2.42
N GLN A 122 -10.44 10.34 1.70
CA GLN A 122 -11.50 11.32 1.94
C GLN A 122 -11.98 11.31 3.40
N HIS A 123 -12.23 10.13 3.97
CA HIS A 123 -12.65 10.00 5.37
C HIS A 123 -11.54 10.33 6.37
N CYS A 124 -10.27 10.14 6.01
CA CYS A 124 -9.12 10.45 6.87
C CYS A 124 -8.65 11.91 6.78
N LEU A 125 -9.12 12.70 5.81
CA LEU A 125 -8.64 14.06 5.55
C LEU A 125 -8.61 14.97 6.79
N PRO A 126 -9.65 15.03 7.64
CA PRO A 126 -9.63 15.91 8.81
C PRO A 126 -8.43 15.61 9.74
N ALA A 127 -8.23 14.33 10.10
CA ALA A 127 -7.15 13.93 10.98
C ALA A 127 -5.75 14.11 10.35
N LEU A 128 -5.61 13.80 9.05
CA LEU A 128 -4.36 14.00 8.32
C LEU A 128 -3.99 15.48 8.18
N ARG A 129 -4.97 16.38 8.02
CA ARG A 129 -4.72 17.83 7.99
C ARG A 129 -4.27 18.35 9.34
N GLU A 130 -4.93 17.93 10.42
CA GLU A 130 -4.59 18.34 11.78
C GLU A 130 -3.15 17.94 12.13
N SER A 131 -2.73 16.73 11.73
CA SER A 131 -1.38 16.22 11.99
C SER A 131 -0.33 16.71 10.99
N LYS A 132 -0.70 17.41 9.90
CA LYS A 132 0.14 17.69 8.74
C LYS A 132 0.79 16.43 8.17
N GLY A 133 -0.02 15.39 8.04
CA GLY A 133 0.39 14.02 7.79
C GLY A 133 0.85 13.72 6.35
N GLY A 134 0.97 12.44 6.05
CA GLY A 134 1.39 11.96 4.74
C GLY A 134 0.57 10.76 4.24
N VAL A 135 0.47 10.64 2.94
CA VAL A 135 -0.17 9.51 2.26
C VAL A 135 0.83 8.82 1.35
N ILE A 136 0.92 7.50 1.44
CA ILE A 136 1.70 6.68 0.53
C ILE A 136 0.78 5.70 -0.19
N ASN A 137 0.82 5.71 -1.51
CA ASN A 137 0.11 4.78 -2.35
C ASN A 137 1.08 3.73 -2.91
N LEU A 138 0.80 2.44 -2.68
CA LEU A 138 1.52 1.34 -3.34
C LEU A 138 1.00 1.23 -4.76
N ILE A 139 1.80 1.77 -5.68
CA ILE A 139 1.60 1.70 -7.12
C ILE A 139 2.11 0.34 -7.64
N ASP A 140 2.63 0.30 -8.81
CA ASP A 140 3.33 -0.81 -9.44
C ASP A 140 4.00 -0.31 -10.72
N ILE A 141 5.11 -0.90 -11.14
CA ILE A 141 5.74 -0.59 -12.44
C ILE A 141 4.77 -0.84 -13.60
N TYR A 142 3.80 -1.73 -13.43
CA TYR A 142 2.75 -2.00 -14.41
C TYR A 142 1.71 -0.88 -14.57
N SER A 143 1.80 0.18 -13.78
CA SER A 143 1.03 1.42 -13.98
C SER A 143 1.46 2.19 -15.24
N GLU A 144 2.72 2.03 -15.66
CA GLU A 144 3.33 2.68 -16.84
C GLU A 144 3.69 1.68 -17.93
N LYS A 145 4.01 0.45 -17.58
CA LYS A 145 4.41 -0.65 -18.47
C LYS A 145 3.40 -1.80 -18.33
N PRO A 146 2.31 -1.79 -19.09
CA PRO A 146 1.21 -2.74 -18.87
C PRO A 146 1.64 -4.19 -18.96
N LEU A 147 1.09 -5.02 -18.05
CA LEU A 147 1.26 -6.46 -18.03
C LEU A 147 0.16 -7.11 -18.88
N ALA A 148 0.54 -8.07 -19.73
CA ALA A 148 -0.43 -8.88 -20.47
C ALA A 148 -1.44 -9.56 -19.54
N ASP A 149 -2.65 -9.75 -20.02
CA ASP A 149 -3.76 -10.39 -19.32
C ASP A 149 -4.19 -9.74 -17.98
N HIS A 150 -3.72 -8.51 -17.69
CA HIS A 150 -4.04 -7.79 -16.44
C HIS A 150 -4.56 -6.35 -16.71
N PRO A 151 -5.46 -6.10 -17.66
CA PRO A 151 -5.84 -4.74 -18.04
C PRO A 151 -6.49 -3.96 -16.88
N LEU A 152 -7.36 -4.58 -16.08
CA LEU A 152 -8.02 -3.89 -14.95
C LEU A 152 -7.02 -3.54 -13.84
N TYR A 153 -6.09 -4.45 -13.54
CA TYR A 153 -5.02 -4.17 -12.58
C TYR A 153 -4.16 -2.99 -13.02
N CYS A 154 -3.65 -3.02 -14.26
CA CYS A 154 -2.83 -1.95 -14.80
C CYS A 154 -3.58 -0.61 -14.80
N ALA A 155 -4.85 -0.60 -15.23
CA ALA A 155 -5.70 0.59 -15.20
C ALA A 155 -5.90 1.12 -13.76
N SER A 156 -6.13 0.22 -12.77
CA SER A 156 -6.29 0.61 -11.39
C SER A 156 -5.03 1.27 -10.81
N LYS A 157 -3.85 0.72 -11.13
CA LYS A 157 -2.57 1.27 -10.67
C LYS A 157 -2.19 2.55 -11.38
N ALA A 158 -2.47 2.68 -12.69
CA ALA A 158 -2.32 3.92 -13.44
C ALA A 158 -3.26 5.02 -12.88
N GLY A 159 -4.52 4.68 -12.59
CA GLY A 159 -5.46 5.57 -11.94
C GLY A 159 -4.97 6.04 -10.56
N LEU A 160 -4.43 5.12 -9.74
CA LEU A 160 -3.88 5.47 -8.43
C LEU A 160 -2.63 6.35 -8.53
N ALA A 161 -1.78 6.14 -9.56
CA ALA A 161 -0.65 7.00 -9.85
C ALA A 161 -1.09 8.43 -10.24
N ALA A 162 -2.14 8.55 -11.04
CA ALA A 162 -2.73 9.85 -11.38
C ALA A 162 -3.33 10.55 -10.15
N LEU A 163 -4.07 9.82 -9.31
CA LEU A 163 -4.62 10.34 -8.06
C LEU A 163 -3.52 10.79 -7.08
N THR A 164 -2.40 10.07 -7.01
CA THR A 164 -1.25 10.46 -6.18
C THR A 164 -0.77 11.87 -6.53
N ARG A 165 -0.61 12.18 -7.82
CA ARG A 165 -0.18 13.49 -8.29
C ARG A 165 -1.25 14.57 -8.11
N SER A 166 -2.52 14.24 -8.35
CA SER A 166 -3.66 15.14 -8.15
C SER A 166 -3.78 15.53 -6.67
N TRP A 167 -3.83 14.54 -5.78
CA TRP A 167 -3.93 14.78 -4.35
C TRP A 167 -2.73 15.54 -3.78
N ALA A 168 -1.52 15.28 -4.28
CA ALA A 168 -0.35 16.04 -3.87
C ALA A 168 -0.49 17.55 -4.16
N LYS A 169 -1.14 17.90 -5.28
CA LYS A 169 -1.42 19.29 -5.64
C LYS A 169 -2.57 19.87 -4.81
N ASP A 170 -3.65 19.11 -4.63
CA ASP A 170 -4.88 19.58 -3.99
C ASP A 170 -4.77 19.70 -2.46
N LEU A 171 -3.91 18.87 -1.84
CA LEU A 171 -3.81 18.76 -0.38
C LEU A 171 -2.59 19.46 0.21
N ALA A 172 -1.65 19.93 -0.62
CA ALA A 172 -0.56 20.76 -0.15
C ALA A 172 -1.07 22.13 0.31
N PRO A 173 -0.45 22.79 1.32
CA PRO A 173 0.75 22.33 2.04
C PRO A 173 0.48 21.40 3.23
N ASP A 174 -0.77 21.08 3.52
CA ASP A 174 -1.16 20.39 4.76
C ASP A 174 -0.79 18.91 4.75
N ILE A 175 -0.96 18.23 3.59
CA ILE A 175 -0.74 16.79 3.47
C ILE A 175 0.19 16.52 2.28
N ARG A 176 1.24 15.74 2.50
CA ARG A 176 2.08 15.22 1.41
C ARG A 176 1.53 13.90 0.88
N VAL A 177 1.51 13.73 -0.42
CA VAL A 177 1.04 12.49 -1.05
C VAL A 177 2.09 12.00 -2.04
N ASN A 178 2.59 10.78 -1.83
CA ASN A 178 3.58 10.15 -2.69
C ASN A 178 3.19 8.70 -3.02
N GLY A 179 3.87 8.11 -3.98
CA GLY A 179 3.75 6.72 -4.35
C GLY A 179 5.07 5.97 -4.22
N VAL A 180 4.97 4.67 -3.97
CA VAL A 180 6.07 3.72 -4.15
C VAL A 180 5.63 2.73 -5.21
N SER A 181 6.49 2.47 -6.19
CA SER A 181 6.24 1.58 -7.32
C SER A 181 7.19 0.39 -7.27
N PRO A 182 6.75 -0.74 -6.68
CA PRO A 182 7.57 -1.95 -6.59
C PRO A 182 7.80 -2.62 -7.95
N GLY A 183 8.97 -3.25 -8.10
CA GLY A 183 9.22 -4.28 -9.11
C GLY A 183 8.94 -5.69 -8.57
N ALA A 184 9.75 -6.67 -8.99
CA ALA A 184 9.69 -8.03 -8.47
C ALA A 184 10.29 -8.09 -7.05
N ILE A 185 9.44 -8.18 -6.03
CA ILE A 185 9.85 -8.23 -4.61
C ILE A 185 9.59 -9.62 -4.04
N LEU A 186 8.35 -10.06 -4.03
CA LEU A 186 7.92 -11.36 -3.56
C LEU A 186 7.16 -12.06 -4.69
N TRP A 187 7.55 -13.28 -4.99
CA TRP A 187 6.81 -14.07 -5.96
C TRP A 187 5.40 -14.35 -5.45
N PRO A 188 4.40 -14.38 -6.35
CA PRO A 188 3.08 -14.87 -6.02
C PRO A 188 3.13 -16.30 -5.49
N GLU A 189 2.21 -16.65 -4.59
CA GLU A 189 2.10 -17.94 -3.94
C GLU A 189 0.84 -18.70 -4.41
N GLY A 190 0.80 -20.00 -4.18
CA GLY A 190 -0.34 -20.85 -4.53
C GLY A 190 -0.54 -20.97 -6.04
N ASP A 191 -1.79 -20.91 -6.48
CA ASP A 191 -2.19 -21.10 -7.90
C ASP A 191 -1.65 -20.01 -8.84
N GLN A 192 -1.14 -18.91 -8.29
CA GLN A 192 -0.53 -17.82 -9.04
C GLN A 192 1.01 -17.86 -9.03
N ALA A 193 1.59 -18.94 -8.51
CA ALA A 193 3.04 -19.09 -8.45
C ALA A 193 3.65 -19.00 -9.85
N VAL A 194 4.69 -18.18 -9.97
CA VAL A 194 5.43 -17.99 -11.22
C VAL A 194 6.43 -19.13 -11.36
N ASP A 195 6.45 -19.80 -12.50
CA ASP A 195 7.40 -20.87 -12.77
C ASP A 195 8.87 -20.37 -12.77
N PRO A 196 9.85 -21.24 -12.49
CA PRO A 196 11.26 -20.84 -12.37
C PRO A 196 11.84 -20.20 -13.64
N GLU A 197 11.42 -20.63 -14.83
CA GLU A 197 11.89 -20.10 -16.11
C GLU A 197 11.42 -18.65 -16.29
N HIS A 198 10.15 -18.40 -16.00
CA HIS A 198 9.59 -17.05 -16.04
C HIS A 198 10.21 -16.14 -14.96
N GLN A 199 10.49 -16.68 -13.75
CA GLN A 199 11.23 -15.94 -12.72
C GLN A 199 12.62 -15.52 -13.22
N GLN A 200 13.37 -16.43 -13.86
CA GLN A 200 14.68 -16.13 -14.45
C GLN A 200 14.58 -15.08 -15.57
N ALA A 201 13.56 -15.17 -16.42
CA ALA A 201 13.35 -14.18 -17.48
C ALA A 201 13.08 -12.78 -16.91
N ILE A 202 12.34 -12.69 -15.77
CA ILE A 202 12.13 -11.45 -15.04
C ILE A 202 13.46 -10.91 -14.50
N LEU A 203 14.26 -11.75 -13.86
CA LEU A 203 15.54 -11.35 -13.28
C LEU A 203 16.55 -10.93 -14.35
N ALA A 204 16.59 -11.62 -15.50
CA ALA A 204 17.45 -11.26 -16.63
C ALA A 204 17.16 -9.85 -17.19
N LYS A 205 15.92 -9.37 -17.08
CA LYS A 205 15.52 -8.01 -17.44
C LYS A 205 15.67 -6.98 -16.31
N THR A 206 16.05 -7.43 -15.12
CA THR A 206 16.24 -6.55 -13.96
C THR A 206 17.71 -6.21 -13.83
N PRO A 207 18.14 -4.94 -14.01
CA PRO A 207 19.57 -4.57 -13.96
C PRO A 207 20.30 -5.01 -12.70
N MET A 208 19.64 -5.00 -11.54
CA MET A 208 20.24 -5.51 -10.29
C MET A 208 20.27 -7.04 -10.18
N ALA A 209 19.77 -7.79 -11.19
CA ALA A 209 19.81 -9.23 -11.34
C ALA A 209 19.31 -10.04 -10.12
N ARG A 210 18.45 -9.45 -9.31
CA ARG A 210 17.81 -10.08 -8.14
C ARG A 210 16.41 -9.52 -7.90
N THR A 211 15.61 -10.23 -7.11
CA THR A 211 14.41 -9.64 -6.50
C THR A 211 14.80 -8.59 -5.46
N GLY A 212 13.95 -7.60 -5.26
CA GLY A 212 13.98 -6.78 -4.05
C GLY A 212 13.56 -7.59 -2.82
N GLN A 213 13.72 -6.98 -1.66
CA GLN A 213 13.24 -7.50 -0.39
C GLN A 213 12.07 -6.64 0.10
N PRO A 214 11.14 -7.18 0.91
CA PRO A 214 10.07 -6.37 1.49
C PRO A 214 10.56 -5.12 2.23
N ASP A 215 11.75 -5.20 2.83
CA ASP A 215 12.37 -4.09 3.55
C ASP A 215 12.84 -2.96 2.61
N ASP A 216 13.15 -3.25 1.34
CA ASP A 216 13.44 -2.21 0.33
C ASP A 216 12.20 -1.30 0.12
N ILE A 217 11.00 -1.90 0.09
CA ILE A 217 9.74 -1.18 -0.05
C ILE A 217 9.36 -0.46 1.25
N ALA A 218 9.45 -1.14 2.39
CA ALA A 218 9.15 -0.57 3.69
C ALA A 218 10.08 0.60 4.03
N GLY A 219 11.37 0.49 3.66
CA GLY A 219 12.35 1.57 3.80
C GLY A 219 12.00 2.80 2.94
N ALA A 220 11.58 2.60 1.69
CA ALA A 220 11.15 3.68 0.79
C ALA A 220 9.89 4.39 1.33
N ILE A 221 8.91 3.64 1.84
CA ILE A 221 7.71 4.19 2.49
C ILE A 221 8.11 5.04 3.70
N ALA A 222 8.95 4.49 4.58
CA ALA A 222 9.41 5.17 5.78
C ALA A 222 10.21 6.44 5.45
N TYR A 223 11.08 6.40 4.44
CA TYR A 223 11.81 7.57 3.95
C TYR A 223 10.84 8.68 3.51
N LEU A 224 9.87 8.37 2.67
CA LEU A 224 8.90 9.35 2.17
C LEU A 224 8.01 9.94 3.28
N LEU A 225 7.69 9.16 4.31
CA LEU A 225 6.90 9.63 5.45
C LEU A 225 7.72 10.45 6.44
N CYS A 226 8.93 9.99 6.81
CA CYS A 226 9.68 10.50 7.95
C CYS A 226 10.81 11.45 7.57
N ASP A 227 11.50 11.20 6.44
CA ASP A 227 12.82 11.79 6.15
C ASP A 227 12.79 12.75 4.94
N ALA A 228 11.64 12.82 4.23
CA ALA A 228 11.50 13.60 2.99
C ALA A 228 10.42 14.69 3.09
N PRO A 229 10.57 15.71 3.97
CA PRO A 229 9.51 16.69 4.25
C PRO A 229 9.18 17.63 3.07
N PHE A 230 10.07 17.73 2.09
CA PHE A 230 9.87 18.56 0.88
C PHE A 230 9.56 17.74 -0.37
N VAL A 231 9.10 16.49 -0.20
CA VAL A 231 8.73 15.60 -1.30
C VAL A 231 7.21 15.35 -1.29
N THR A 232 6.54 15.75 -2.37
CA THR A 232 5.13 15.44 -2.63
C THR A 232 4.89 15.23 -4.13
N GLY A 233 3.90 14.41 -4.51
CA GLY A 233 3.56 14.11 -5.90
C GLY A 233 4.51 13.16 -6.61
N GLN A 234 5.51 12.60 -5.92
CA GLN A 234 6.50 11.71 -6.51
C GLN A 234 6.07 10.24 -6.41
N ILE A 235 6.44 9.48 -7.43
CA ILE A 235 6.32 8.02 -7.44
C ILE A 235 7.72 7.46 -7.52
N LEU A 236 8.19 6.87 -6.41
CA LEU A 236 9.52 6.29 -6.30
C LEU A 236 9.49 4.83 -6.77
N SER A 237 10.15 4.55 -7.89
CA SER A 237 10.34 3.16 -8.35
C SER A 237 11.37 2.45 -7.49
N VAL A 238 10.98 1.31 -6.93
CA VAL A 238 11.84 0.42 -6.13
C VAL A 238 11.80 -0.96 -6.81
N ASP A 239 12.47 -1.07 -7.94
CA ASP A 239 12.28 -2.16 -8.89
C ASP A 239 13.60 -2.79 -9.41
N GLY A 240 14.73 -2.40 -8.84
CA GLY A 240 16.05 -2.85 -9.28
C GLY A 240 16.40 -2.41 -10.72
N GLY A 241 15.73 -1.36 -11.23
CA GLY A 241 15.90 -0.84 -12.59
C GLY A 241 15.08 -1.59 -13.64
N ARG A 242 14.18 -2.50 -13.24
CA ARG A 242 13.41 -3.32 -14.18
C ARG A 242 12.61 -2.50 -15.19
N SER A 243 11.97 -1.43 -14.78
CA SER A 243 11.18 -0.55 -15.64
C SER A 243 11.98 0.12 -16.77
N LEU A 244 13.30 0.13 -16.68
CA LEU A 244 14.18 0.63 -17.74
C LEU A 244 14.28 -0.35 -18.94
N ASN A 245 14.04 -1.65 -18.71
CA ASN A 245 14.19 -2.73 -19.68
C ASN A 245 12.87 -3.44 -20.02
N MET A 246 11.73 -2.81 -19.78
CA MET A 246 10.40 -3.33 -20.12
C MET A 246 9.87 -2.78 -21.42
#